data_0136991c13c9f25ae3a7b2ac720d41eb
#
_entry.id   0136991c13c9f25ae3a7b2ac720d41eb
#
_cell.length_a   1.000
_cell.length_b   1.000
_cell.length_c   1.000
_cell.angle_alpha   90.00
_cell.angle_beta   90.00
_cell.angle_gamma   90.00
#
_symmetry.space_group_name_H-M   'P 1'
#
loop_
_entity.id
_entity.type
_entity.pdbx_description
1 polymer ?
#
loop_
_entity_poly.entity_id
_entity_poly.type
_entity_poly.pdbx_seq_one_letter_code
_entity_poly.pdbx_strand_id
1 'polypeptide(L)'
;MIHLPNDDATCGWYHALPSIAEKPALKGKQTADYAVLGAGFAGLAMARRLAELQPNARIILIDAQRIGQGASGRNSGFVIDLPHKFSLEHPDPEHKQKLLSLNRSAIAQLDTLVSKHSISCQWSAKGKYQGAVGARGEAYLDHFEHLMKDLGEPYFHVNGSELAKVLGTNYYSRAIYTPGGYLMQPAALVRGLGESLPEN
;
A
#
# COMPACT_ATOMS: atom_id res chain seq x y z
N MET A 1 -23.83 -4.48 22.40
CA MET A 1 -22.48 -4.44 23.02
C MET A 1 -21.49 -4.17 21.90
N ILE A 2 -20.68 -3.11 21.98
CA ILE A 2 -19.65 -2.83 20.95
C ILE A 2 -18.45 -3.71 21.30
N HIS A 3 -18.11 -4.64 20.41
CA HIS A 3 -16.89 -5.42 20.55
C HIS A 3 -15.72 -4.63 19.96
N LEU A 4 -14.76 -4.28 20.80
CA LEU A 4 -13.51 -3.69 20.34
C LEU A 4 -12.66 -4.77 19.65
N PRO A 5 -11.91 -4.41 18.61
CA PRO A 5 -10.97 -5.35 18.00
C PRO A 5 -9.90 -5.78 19.00
N ASN A 6 -9.66 -7.08 19.06
CA ASN A 6 -8.62 -7.67 19.91
C ASN A 6 -7.36 -7.91 19.07
N ASP A 7 -6.23 -7.39 19.52
CA ASP A 7 -4.95 -7.68 18.89
C ASP A 7 -4.39 -8.99 19.46
N ASP A 8 -4.22 -9.96 18.57
CA ASP A 8 -3.66 -11.27 18.91
C ASP A 8 -2.13 -11.27 19.01
N ALA A 9 -1.48 -10.13 18.76
CA ALA A 9 -0.03 -9.94 18.76
C ALA A 9 0.76 -10.91 17.85
N THR A 10 0.11 -11.49 16.82
CA THR A 10 0.74 -12.51 15.95
C THR A 10 1.34 -11.95 14.65
N CYS A 11 1.20 -10.66 14.37
CA CYS A 11 1.68 -10.06 13.13
C CYS A 11 3.20 -9.88 13.11
N GLY A 12 3.89 -10.62 12.25
CA GLY A 12 5.35 -10.55 12.10
C GLY A 12 5.89 -9.17 11.74
N TRP A 13 5.12 -8.33 11.04
CA TRP A 13 5.53 -6.96 10.73
C TRP A 13 5.76 -6.10 11.98
N TYR A 14 4.93 -6.29 13.02
CA TYR A 14 5.10 -5.56 14.28
C TYR A 14 6.25 -6.09 15.10
N HIS A 15 6.47 -7.42 15.10
CA HIS A 15 7.59 -8.04 15.82
C HIS A 15 8.96 -7.61 15.28
N ALA A 16 9.02 -7.26 13.99
CA ALA A 16 10.23 -6.76 13.34
C ALA A 16 10.52 -5.27 13.64
N LEU A 17 9.63 -4.59 14.36
CA LEU A 17 9.77 -3.16 14.68
C LEU A 17 9.95 -2.93 16.18
N PRO A 18 10.61 -1.84 16.58
CA PRO A 18 10.63 -1.40 17.97
C PRO A 18 9.22 -1.20 18.51
N SER A 19 9.03 -1.45 19.80
CA SER A 19 7.77 -1.10 20.46
C SER A 19 7.60 0.43 20.44
N ILE A 20 6.37 0.88 20.20
CA ILE A 20 6.01 2.30 20.29
C ILE A 20 5.24 2.56 21.58
N ALA A 21 5.42 3.73 22.16
CA ALA A 21 4.62 4.17 23.29
C ALA A 21 3.14 4.25 22.91
N GLU A 22 2.29 3.89 23.85
CA GLU A 22 0.85 4.08 23.69
C GLU A 22 0.50 5.56 23.71
N LYS A 23 -0.33 5.98 22.78
CA LYS A 23 -0.93 7.30 22.86
C LYS A 23 -2.00 7.29 23.95
N PRO A 24 -2.18 8.38 24.69
CA PRO A 24 -3.20 8.43 25.75
C PRO A 24 -4.59 8.24 25.16
N ALA A 25 -5.40 7.41 25.83
CA ALA A 25 -6.80 7.25 25.47
C ALA A 25 -7.57 8.57 25.65
N LEU A 26 -8.45 8.88 24.70
CA LEU A 26 -9.31 10.03 24.77
C LEU A 26 -10.25 9.90 25.97
N LYS A 27 -10.28 10.91 26.85
CA LYS A 27 -11.13 10.93 28.04
C LYS A 27 -12.05 12.13 28.04
N GLY A 28 -13.27 11.92 28.52
CA GLY A 28 -14.28 12.96 28.67
C GLY A 28 -14.79 13.53 27.35
N LYS A 29 -15.51 14.64 27.42
CA LYS A 29 -16.05 15.37 26.29
C LYS A 29 -14.95 16.23 25.66
N GLN A 30 -14.73 16.08 24.39
CA GLN A 30 -13.82 16.90 23.60
C GLN A 30 -14.58 17.64 22.51
N THR A 31 -14.03 18.75 22.05
CA THR A 31 -14.54 19.52 20.90
C THR A 31 -13.43 19.62 19.89
N ALA A 32 -13.77 19.50 18.62
CA ALA A 32 -12.87 19.70 17.49
C ALA A 32 -13.66 20.19 16.29
N ASP A 33 -12.99 20.81 15.33
CA ASP A 33 -13.61 21.17 14.06
C ASP A 33 -13.80 19.93 13.18
N TYR A 34 -12.85 18.97 13.28
CA TYR A 34 -12.91 17.70 12.55
C TYR A 34 -12.52 16.53 13.45
N ALA A 35 -13.27 15.45 13.35
CA ALA A 35 -12.93 14.17 13.98
C ALA A 35 -12.76 13.09 12.91
N VAL A 36 -11.58 12.51 12.83
CA VAL A 36 -11.24 11.39 11.92
C VAL A 36 -11.22 10.11 12.74
N LEU A 37 -12.02 9.13 12.37
CA LEU A 37 -12.11 7.84 13.04
C LEU A 37 -11.37 6.75 12.25
N GLY A 38 -10.35 6.18 12.87
CA GLY A 38 -9.46 5.17 12.31
C GLY A 38 -8.11 5.75 11.88
N ALA A 39 -7.03 5.20 12.41
CA ALA A 39 -5.64 5.61 12.13
C ALA A 39 -4.93 4.61 11.18
N GLY A 40 -5.66 4.08 10.21
CA GLY A 40 -5.11 3.39 9.05
C GLY A 40 -4.73 4.37 7.93
N PHE A 41 -4.32 3.86 6.76
CA PHE A 41 -3.90 4.70 5.62
C PHE A 41 -4.93 5.76 5.24
N ALA A 42 -6.22 5.42 5.17
CA ALA A 42 -7.26 6.36 4.79
C ALA A 42 -7.44 7.50 5.82
N GLY A 43 -7.50 7.16 7.12
CA GLY A 43 -7.65 8.17 8.17
C GLY A 43 -6.42 9.07 8.30
N LEU A 44 -5.22 8.51 8.17
CA LEU A 44 -3.98 9.30 8.19
C LEU A 44 -3.90 10.25 6.98
N ALA A 45 -4.28 9.78 5.78
CA ALA A 45 -4.34 10.62 4.59
C ALA A 45 -5.36 11.75 4.75
N MET A 46 -6.53 11.45 5.29
CA MET A 46 -7.58 12.45 5.56
C MET A 46 -7.12 13.48 6.59
N ALA A 47 -6.58 13.03 7.74
CA ALA A 47 -6.11 13.93 8.79
C ALA A 47 -5.00 14.87 8.28
N ARG A 48 -4.03 14.32 7.53
CA ARG A 48 -2.96 15.12 6.91
C ARG A 48 -3.53 16.15 5.94
N ARG A 49 -4.44 15.74 5.07
CA ARG A 49 -5.01 16.65 4.07
C ARG A 49 -5.87 17.74 4.69
N LEU A 50 -6.62 17.42 5.75
CA LEU A 50 -7.35 18.43 6.52
C LEU A 50 -6.40 19.43 7.17
N ALA A 51 -5.31 18.98 7.80
CA ALA A 51 -4.33 19.88 8.40
C ALA A 51 -3.66 20.81 7.38
N GLU A 52 -3.38 20.31 6.16
CA GLU A 52 -2.84 21.13 5.07
C GLU A 52 -3.84 22.20 4.57
N LEU A 53 -5.12 21.83 4.44
CA LEU A 53 -6.15 22.72 3.89
C LEU A 53 -6.75 23.65 4.94
N GLN A 54 -6.69 23.27 6.21
CA GLN A 54 -7.31 23.98 7.33
C GLN A 54 -6.29 24.11 8.47
N PRO A 55 -5.22 24.89 8.29
CA PRO A 55 -4.08 24.94 9.23
C PRO A 55 -4.45 25.48 10.62
N ASN A 56 -5.59 26.18 10.74
CA ASN A 56 -6.08 26.72 12.01
C ASN A 56 -7.17 25.84 12.67
N ALA A 57 -7.57 24.74 12.00
CA ALA A 57 -8.60 23.86 12.53
C ALA A 57 -8.03 22.87 13.55
N ARG A 58 -8.77 22.63 14.61
CA ARG A 58 -8.47 21.57 15.56
C ARG A 58 -8.96 20.23 14.99
N ILE A 59 -8.03 19.34 14.68
CA ILE A 59 -8.30 18.03 14.10
C ILE A 59 -7.98 16.97 15.14
N ILE A 60 -8.93 16.07 15.41
CA ILE A 60 -8.70 14.91 16.29
C ILE A 60 -8.75 13.64 15.43
N LEU A 61 -7.66 12.87 15.48
CA LEU A 61 -7.58 11.52 14.91
C LEU A 61 -7.70 10.49 16.03
N ILE A 62 -8.68 9.60 15.94
CA ILE A 62 -9.01 8.62 16.97
C ILE A 62 -8.98 7.22 16.38
N ASP A 63 -8.36 6.28 17.07
CA ASP A 63 -8.43 4.85 16.75
C ASP A 63 -8.77 4.04 18.01
N ALA A 64 -9.42 2.89 17.84
CA ALA A 64 -9.70 1.98 18.93
C ALA A 64 -8.43 1.24 19.40
N GLN A 65 -7.39 1.22 18.59
CA GLN A 65 -6.10 0.58 18.83
C GLN A 65 -4.96 1.56 18.51
N ARG A 66 -3.74 1.05 18.45
CA ARG A 66 -2.56 1.82 18.01
C ARG A 66 -2.62 2.07 16.50
N ILE A 67 -1.92 3.11 16.06
CA ILE A 67 -1.79 3.45 14.63
C ILE A 67 -1.39 2.22 13.81
N GLY A 68 -2.18 1.95 12.78
CA GLY A 68 -1.90 0.88 11.83
C GLY A 68 -2.12 -0.55 12.34
N GLN A 69 -2.71 -0.75 13.51
CA GLN A 69 -2.94 -2.07 14.09
C GLN A 69 -3.92 -2.94 13.28
N GLY A 70 -4.76 -2.31 12.44
CA GLY A 70 -5.65 -2.99 11.51
C GLY A 70 -4.97 -3.41 10.20
N ALA A 71 -5.76 -3.54 9.12
CA ALA A 71 -5.32 -4.02 7.80
C ALA A 71 -4.15 -3.21 7.19
N SER A 72 -4.06 -1.92 7.52
CA SER A 72 -2.99 -1.04 6.99
C SER A 72 -1.58 -1.48 7.41
N GLY A 73 -1.42 -2.05 8.59
CA GLY A 73 -0.13 -2.59 9.05
C GLY A 73 0.02 -4.10 8.90
N ARG A 74 -1.00 -4.80 8.35
CA ARG A 74 -1.06 -6.27 8.30
C ARG A 74 -1.16 -6.83 6.88
N ASN A 75 -0.98 -6.00 5.85
CA ASN A 75 -0.99 -6.44 4.46
C ASN A 75 0.36 -7.00 4.01
N SER A 76 0.44 -7.48 2.78
CA SER A 76 1.64 -8.11 2.23
C SER A 76 2.76 -7.13 1.84
N GLY A 77 2.55 -5.81 1.97
CA GLY A 77 3.57 -4.80 1.68
C GLY A 77 3.76 -4.47 0.20
N PHE A 78 2.92 -4.97 -0.68
CA PHE A 78 2.96 -4.60 -2.09
C PHE A 78 2.21 -3.29 -2.33
N VAL A 79 2.87 -2.35 -3.00
CA VAL A 79 2.28 -1.12 -3.53
C VAL A 79 2.28 -1.23 -5.04
N ILE A 80 1.10 -1.39 -5.63
CA ILE A 80 0.95 -1.72 -7.05
C ILE A 80 0.14 -0.66 -7.76
N ASP A 81 0.60 -0.26 -8.94
CA ASP A 81 -0.11 0.66 -9.83
C ASP A 81 -1.16 -0.05 -10.69
N LEU A 82 -0.87 -1.27 -11.13
CA LEU A 82 -1.73 -2.10 -11.97
C LEU A 82 -2.64 -3.00 -11.11
N PRO A 83 -3.95 -2.73 -11.02
CA PRO A 83 -4.88 -3.55 -10.23
C PRO A 83 -4.95 -5.00 -10.73
N HIS A 84 -5.07 -5.95 -9.80
CA HIS A 84 -5.08 -7.39 -10.12
C HIS A 84 -6.25 -7.86 -10.98
N LYS A 85 -7.38 -7.15 -10.99
CA LYS A 85 -8.62 -7.56 -11.66
C LYS A 85 -9.05 -6.61 -12.78
N PHE A 86 -8.08 -5.95 -13.41
CA PHE A 86 -8.36 -4.96 -14.44
C PHE A 86 -9.27 -5.44 -15.59
N SER A 87 -9.12 -6.71 -15.96
CA SER A 87 -9.76 -7.23 -17.17
C SER A 87 -11.18 -7.74 -16.98
N LEU A 88 -11.58 -8.08 -15.75
CA LEU A 88 -12.82 -8.83 -15.52
C LEU A 88 -14.00 -7.94 -15.09
N GLU A 89 -13.74 -6.86 -14.37
CA GLU A 89 -14.80 -6.07 -13.71
C GLU A 89 -15.20 -4.80 -14.49
N HIS A 90 -14.28 -4.25 -15.30
CA HIS A 90 -14.53 -3.00 -16.06
C HIS A 90 -13.92 -3.10 -17.48
N PRO A 91 -14.72 -3.37 -18.51
CA PRO A 91 -14.24 -3.42 -19.88
C PRO A 91 -13.87 -2.04 -20.46
N ASP A 92 -14.31 -0.95 -19.84
CA ASP A 92 -14.12 0.42 -20.32
C ASP A 92 -12.63 0.86 -20.20
N PRO A 93 -11.96 1.19 -21.33
CA PRO A 93 -10.57 1.65 -21.34
C PRO A 93 -10.37 2.97 -20.57
N GLU A 94 -11.31 3.91 -20.64
CA GLU A 94 -11.21 5.19 -19.95
C GLU A 94 -11.21 5.01 -18.43
N HIS A 95 -12.08 4.14 -17.92
CA HIS A 95 -12.10 3.78 -16.50
C HIS A 95 -10.76 3.17 -16.05
N LYS A 96 -10.17 2.27 -16.86
CA LYS A 96 -8.87 1.66 -16.58
C LYS A 96 -7.76 2.69 -16.51
N GLN A 97 -7.69 3.61 -17.46
CA GLN A 97 -6.69 4.68 -17.48
C GLN A 97 -6.84 5.62 -16.29
N LYS A 98 -8.06 5.98 -15.92
CA LYS A 98 -8.34 6.79 -14.73
C LYS A 98 -7.87 6.12 -13.44
N LEU A 99 -8.17 4.83 -13.26
CA LEU A 99 -7.75 4.07 -12.09
C LEU A 99 -6.22 3.96 -12.01
N LEU A 100 -5.56 3.71 -13.12
CA LEU A 100 -4.11 3.67 -13.22
C LEU A 100 -3.47 5.01 -12.84
N SER A 101 -4.01 6.11 -13.35
CA SER A 101 -3.56 7.46 -13.02
C SER A 101 -3.73 7.77 -11.53
N LEU A 102 -4.86 7.39 -10.92
CA LEU A 102 -5.11 7.56 -9.48
C LEU A 102 -4.12 6.76 -8.64
N ASN A 103 -3.87 5.50 -8.98
CA ASN A 103 -2.91 4.65 -8.27
C ASN A 103 -1.50 5.23 -8.34
N ARG A 104 -1.05 5.67 -9.52
CA ARG A 104 0.26 6.29 -9.70
C ARG A 104 0.40 7.60 -8.95
N SER A 105 -0.65 8.43 -8.94
CA SER A 105 -0.68 9.65 -8.14
C SER A 105 -0.55 9.33 -6.64
N ALA A 106 -1.25 8.31 -6.15
CA ALA A 106 -1.15 7.88 -4.75
C ALA A 106 0.26 7.35 -4.41
N ILE A 107 0.87 6.57 -5.30
CA ILE A 107 2.24 6.07 -5.13
C ILE A 107 3.24 7.24 -5.08
N ALA A 108 3.13 8.21 -5.99
CA ALA A 108 4.00 9.38 -6.00
C ALA A 108 3.87 10.24 -4.73
N GLN A 109 2.66 10.37 -4.19
CA GLN A 109 2.44 11.04 -2.91
C GLN A 109 3.08 10.27 -1.75
N LEU A 110 2.94 8.94 -1.70
CA LEU A 110 3.59 8.11 -0.68
C LEU A 110 5.11 8.20 -0.77
N ASP A 111 5.69 8.13 -1.97
CA ASP A 111 7.12 8.27 -2.22
C ASP A 111 7.66 9.61 -1.71
N THR A 112 6.92 10.69 -1.99
CA THR A 112 7.21 12.02 -1.47
C THR A 112 7.18 12.07 0.05
N LEU A 113 6.16 11.49 0.70
CA LEU A 113 6.04 11.48 2.16
C LEU A 113 7.12 10.62 2.81
N VAL A 114 7.43 9.45 2.26
CA VAL A 114 8.49 8.57 2.74
C VAL A 114 9.83 9.30 2.70
N SER A 115 10.14 9.97 1.59
CA SER A 115 11.39 10.72 1.42
C SER A 115 11.43 11.95 2.32
N LYS A 116 10.38 12.77 2.32
CA LYS A 116 10.30 14.02 3.09
C LYS A 116 10.44 13.80 4.58
N HIS A 117 9.83 12.74 5.10
CA HIS A 117 9.81 12.44 6.54
C HIS A 117 10.81 11.35 6.94
N SER A 118 11.66 10.91 6.01
CA SER A 118 12.68 9.87 6.24
C SER A 118 12.09 8.60 6.88
N ILE A 119 10.91 8.16 6.40
CA ILE A 119 10.21 7.00 6.96
C ILE A 119 10.98 5.73 6.62
N SER A 120 11.54 5.08 7.64
CA SER A 120 12.32 3.83 7.49
C SER A 120 11.40 2.61 7.33
N CYS A 121 10.79 2.46 6.15
CA CYS A 121 9.85 1.38 5.83
C CYS A 121 10.33 0.43 4.72
N GLN A 122 11.62 0.37 4.45
CA GLN A 122 12.20 -0.46 3.37
C GLN A 122 11.54 -0.18 2.00
N TRP A 123 11.23 1.08 1.72
CA TRP A 123 10.60 1.51 0.48
C TRP A 123 11.47 1.17 -0.74
N SER A 124 10.99 0.32 -1.63
CA SER A 124 11.81 -0.26 -2.70
C SER A 124 11.06 -0.36 -4.02
N ALA A 125 11.48 0.41 -5.02
CA ALA A 125 10.94 0.45 -6.38
C ALA A 125 11.53 -0.69 -7.23
N LYS A 126 11.17 -1.95 -6.95
CA LYS A 126 11.71 -3.14 -7.66
C LYS A 126 10.80 -3.68 -8.76
N GLY A 127 9.63 -3.08 -8.96
CA GLY A 127 8.65 -3.62 -9.89
C GLY A 127 8.05 -4.95 -9.41
N LYS A 128 7.44 -5.66 -10.36
CA LYS A 128 6.76 -6.92 -10.09
C LYS A 128 7.02 -7.95 -11.16
N TYR A 129 7.33 -9.18 -10.77
CA TYR A 129 7.35 -10.35 -11.65
C TYR A 129 6.05 -11.13 -11.50
N GLN A 130 5.42 -11.45 -12.62
CA GLN A 130 4.32 -12.41 -12.69
C GLN A 130 4.86 -13.67 -13.36
N GLY A 131 5.07 -14.72 -12.58
CA GLY A 131 5.65 -15.99 -13.06
C GLY A 131 4.59 -17.01 -13.47
N ALA A 132 4.84 -17.76 -14.54
CA ALA A 132 4.00 -18.86 -15.00
C ALA A 132 4.51 -20.21 -14.54
N VAL A 133 3.56 -21.09 -14.20
CA VAL A 133 3.78 -22.52 -13.96
C VAL A 133 2.71 -23.31 -14.68
N GLY A 134 3.13 -24.18 -15.60
CA GLY A 134 2.24 -25.02 -16.38
C GLY A 134 1.29 -24.25 -17.30
N ALA A 135 0.45 -24.95 -18.04
CA ALA A 135 -0.40 -24.39 -19.09
C ALA A 135 -1.35 -23.27 -18.60
N ARG A 136 -1.87 -23.40 -17.37
CA ARG A 136 -2.76 -22.38 -16.80
C ARG A 136 -2.02 -21.08 -16.51
N GLY A 137 -0.80 -21.17 -16.01
CA GLY A 137 0.06 -20.00 -15.75
C GLY A 137 0.47 -19.32 -17.06
N GLU A 138 0.81 -20.08 -18.07
CA GLU A 138 1.14 -19.57 -19.40
C GLU A 138 -0.04 -18.80 -20.01
N ALA A 139 -1.24 -19.38 -20.03
CA ALA A 139 -2.45 -18.72 -20.53
C ALA A 139 -2.79 -17.42 -19.75
N TYR A 140 -2.53 -17.40 -18.45
CA TYR A 140 -2.69 -16.18 -17.65
C TYR A 140 -1.71 -15.09 -18.07
N LEU A 141 -0.44 -15.43 -18.31
CA LEU A 141 0.56 -14.45 -18.77
C LEU A 141 0.25 -13.93 -20.17
N ASP A 142 -0.24 -14.78 -21.07
CA ASP A 142 -0.65 -14.36 -22.42
C ASP A 142 -1.80 -13.34 -22.35
N HIS A 143 -2.78 -13.60 -21.50
CA HIS A 143 -3.87 -12.65 -21.26
C HIS A 143 -3.36 -11.34 -20.65
N PHE A 144 -2.46 -11.43 -19.68
CA PHE A 144 -1.86 -10.24 -19.05
C PHE A 144 -1.03 -9.42 -20.04
N GLU A 145 -0.30 -10.06 -20.94
CA GLU A 145 0.43 -9.38 -22.02
C GLU A 145 -0.51 -8.60 -22.94
N HIS A 146 -1.63 -9.19 -23.36
CA HIS A 146 -2.64 -8.49 -24.17
C HIS A 146 -3.15 -7.25 -23.43
N LEU A 147 -3.44 -7.39 -22.14
CA LEU A 147 -3.89 -6.26 -21.32
C LEU A 147 -2.84 -5.14 -21.28
N MET A 148 -1.55 -5.45 -21.13
CA MET A 148 -0.49 -4.45 -21.14
C MET A 148 -0.37 -3.73 -22.48
N LYS A 149 -0.51 -4.46 -23.59
CA LYS A 149 -0.55 -3.89 -24.94
C LYS A 149 -1.73 -2.95 -25.13
N ASP A 150 -2.92 -3.36 -24.72
CA ASP A 150 -4.15 -2.56 -24.82
C ASP A 150 -4.08 -1.27 -24.01
N LEU A 151 -3.40 -1.31 -22.85
CA LEU A 151 -3.19 -0.15 -21.99
C LEU A 151 -2.01 0.73 -22.42
N GLY A 152 -1.17 0.28 -23.34
CA GLY A 152 0.09 0.95 -23.72
C GLY A 152 1.14 0.96 -22.59
N GLU A 153 1.09 -0.04 -21.69
CA GLU A 153 1.93 -0.09 -20.49
C GLU A 153 3.23 -0.87 -20.74
N PRO A 154 4.36 -0.43 -20.15
CA PRO A 154 5.62 -1.13 -20.30
C PRO A 154 5.60 -2.48 -19.59
N TYR A 155 6.05 -3.51 -20.27
CA TYR A 155 6.27 -4.84 -19.73
C TYR A 155 7.47 -5.50 -20.43
N PHE A 156 8.09 -6.46 -19.75
CA PHE A 156 9.28 -7.14 -20.24
C PHE A 156 9.13 -8.65 -20.02
N HIS A 157 9.42 -9.43 -21.07
CA HIS A 157 9.51 -10.87 -20.94
C HIS A 157 10.80 -11.27 -20.24
N VAL A 158 10.71 -12.19 -19.30
CA VAL A 158 11.86 -12.77 -18.61
C VAL A 158 11.76 -14.28 -18.77
N ASN A 159 12.76 -14.87 -19.41
CA ASN A 159 12.80 -16.32 -19.66
C ASN A 159 13.21 -17.10 -18.40
N GLY A 160 12.94 -18.41 -18.38
CA GLY A 160 13.14 -19.24 -17.21
C GLY A 160 14.57 -19.22 -16.66
N SER A 161 15.59 -19.19 -17.51
CA SER A 161 17.01 -19.18 -17.09
C SER A 161 17.43 -17.86 -16.45
N GLU A 162 16.96 -16.73 -16.97
CA GLU A 162 17.18 -15.40 -16.40
C GLU A 162 16.36 -15.23 -15.12
N LEU A 163 15.13 -15.67 -15.14
CA LEU A 163 14.23 -15.64 -13.99
C LEU A 163 14.77 -16.45 -12.81
N ALA A 164 15.38 -17.62 -13.09
CA ALA A 164 16.00 -18.44 -12.08
C ALA A 164 17.17 -17.73 -11.37
N LYS A 165 17.94 -16.92 -12.08
CA LYS A 165 19.03 -16.10 -11.48
C LYS A 165 18.46 -14.99 -10.59
N VAL A 166 17.35 -14.36 -11.00
CA VAL A 166 16.73 -13.26 -10.26
C VAL A 166 15.99 -13.77 -9.02
N LEU A 167 15.23 -14.86 -9.14
CA LEU A 167 14.37 -15.38 -8.08
C LEU A 167 15.03 -16.48 -7.21
N GLY A 168 16.19 -16.99 -7.62
CA GLY A 168 16.86 -18.09 -6.93
C GLY A 168 16.15 -19.44 -7.05
N THR A 169 15.26 -19.60 -8.05
CA THR A 169 14.49 -20.83 -8.27
C THR A 169 14.17 -21.01 -9.74
N ASN A 170 14.15 -22.25 -10.20
CA ASN A 170 13.75 -22.66 -11.55
C ASN A 170 12.29 -23.15 -11.64
N TYR A 171 11.51 -22.87 -10.61
CA TYR A 171 10.11 -23.30 -10.53
C TYR A 171 9.21 -22.68 -11.63
N TYR A 172 9.52 -21.47 -12.07
CA TYR A 172 8.76 -20.74 -13.08
C TYR A 172 9.35 -20.93 -14.48
N SER A 173 8.50 -21.20 -15.49
CA SER A 173 8.91 -21.36 -16.88
C SER A 173 9.30 -20.02 -17.53
N ARG A 174 8.51 -18.98 -17.31
CA ARG A 174 8.76 -17.59 -17.71
C ARG A 174 8.02 -16.61 -16.79
N ALA A 175 8.30 -15.34 -16.95
CA ALA A 175 7.58 -14.26 -16.26
C ALA A 175 7.40 -13.05 -17.17
N ILE A 176 6.46 -12.19 -16.79
CA ILE A 176 6.36 -10.81 -17.24
C ILE A 176 6.74 -9.91 -16.07
N TYR A 177 7.71 -9.02 -16.31
CA TYR A 177 8.11 -7.98 -15.38
C TYR A 177 7.42 -6.66 -15.74
N THR A 178 6.87 -5.97 -14.73
CA THR A 178 6.32 -4.61 -14.83
C THR A 178 6.98 -3.69 -13.81
N PRO A 179 7.42 -2.45 -14.20
CA PRO A 179 8.26 -1.61 -13.34
C PRO A 179 7.52 -0.81 -12.27
N GLY A 180 6.20 -0.63 -12.38
CA GLY A 180 5.41 0.30 -11.54
C GLY A 180 5.14 -0.13 -10.10
N GLY A 181 5.68 -1.27 -9.64
CA GLY A 181 5.44 -1.81 -8.31
C GLY A 181 6.50 -1.46 -7.29
N TYR A 182 6.08 -1.29 -6.04
CA TYR A 182 6.97 -1.10 -4.88
C TYR A 182 6.73 -2.20 -3.85
N LEU A 183 7.73 -2.42 -3.02
CA LEU A 183 7.65 -3.28 -1.84
C LEU A 183 8.03 -2.44 -0.61
N MET A 184 7.33 -2.64 0.49
CA MET A 184 7.59 -1.91 1.73
C MET A 184 7.20 -2.74 2.97
N GLN A 185 7.67 -2.33 4.13
CA GLN A 185 7.25 -2.86 5.43
C GLN A 185 5.99 -2.07 5.88
N PRO A 186 4.79 -2.69 5.86
CA PRO A 186 3.53 -1.95 5.99
C PRO A 186 3.32 -1.34 7.38
N ALA A 187 3.72 -2.03 8.45
CA ALA A 187 3.60 -1.48 9.80
C ALA A 187 4.53 -0.29 10.01
N ALA A 188 5.75 -0.32 9.46
CA ALA A 188 6.68 0.80 9.51
C ALA A 188 6.15 2.00 8.73
N LEU A 189 5.60 1.77 7.52
CA LEU A 189 5.04 2.85 6.72
C LEU A 189 3.88 3.53 7.45
N VAL A 190 2.88 2.79 7.90
CA VAL A 190 1.70 3.38 8.54
C VAL A 190 2.04 4.10 9.85
N ARG A 191 2.99 3.57 10.63
CA ARG A 191 3.49 4.23 11.85
C ARG A 191 4.22 5.54 11.51
N GLY A 192 5.14 5.51 10.55
CA GLY A 192 5.88 6.70 10.13
C GLY A 192 4.98 7.79 9.54
N LEU A 193 3.93 7.41 8.80
CA LEU A 193 2.92 8.37 8.33
C LEU A 193 2.16 9.02 9.49
N GLY A 194 1.86 8.25 10.55
CA GLY A 194 1.20 8.77 11.74
C GLY A 194 2.10 9.69 12.58
N GLU A 195 3.37 9.31 12.77
CA GLU A 195 4.36 10.11 13.49
C GLU A 195 4.72 11.42 12.77
N SER A 196 4.56 11.45 11.44
CA SER A 196 4.82 12.62 10.59
C SER A 196 3.59 13.52 10.38
N LEU A 197 2.49 13.29 11.10
CA LEU A 197 1.35 14.22 11.06
C LEU A 197 1.74 15.55 11.70
N PRO A 198 1.25 16.71 11.19
CA PRO A 198 1.39 17.98 11.88
C PRO A 198 0.77 17.93 13.29
N GLU A 199 1.42 18.55 14.23
CA GLU A 199 0.84 18.80 15.56
C GLU A 199 0.01 20.08 15.47
N ASN A 200 -1.33 19.94 15.46
CA ASN A 200 -2.28 21.08 15.46
C ASN A 200 -3.17 21.04 16.69
#